data_d45e1160249bf6746f109519a7ce49ce
#
_entry.id   d45e1160249bf6746f109519a7ce49ce
#
_cell.length_a   1.000
_cell.length_b   1.000
_cell.length_c   1.000
_cell.angle_alpha   90.00
_cell.angle_beta   90.00
_cell.angle_gamma   90.00
#
_symmetry.space_group_name_H-M   'P 1'
#
loop_
_entity.id
_entity.type
_entity.pdbx_description
1 polymer ?
#
loop_
_entity_poly.entity_id
_entity_poly.type
_entity_poly.pdbx_seq_one_letter_code
_entity_poly.pdbx_strand_id
1 'polypeptide(L)'
;YAGAAWNRGLPRQDKDGANWPLIESVILGAGNKANPDRAHIEYTLAQVSKLLNVRRDSPLLRLQTAADVQERLSFMNTGPDQIPGVIAFRLADGDGTALANLDPVRDDLFVVINGSDSTQTLSAPGTGFTVWTDTSPDQSAAADAGEFLVPGLSVAVFAR
;
A
#
# COMPACT_ATOMS: atom_id res chain seq x y z
N TYR A 1 24.48 -6.32 10.98
CA TYR A 1 23.44 -5.76 11.86
C TYR A 1 23.16 -6.62 13.10
N ALA A 2 23.53 -7.88 13.10
CA ALA A 2 23.25 -8.75 14.22
C ALA A 2 24.09 -8.37 15.45
N GLY A 3 23.45 -7.96 16.53
CA GLY A 3 24.02 -7.85 17.85
C GLY A 3 24.41 -6.46 18.37
N ALA A 4 24.38 -5.40 17.55
CA ALA A 4 24.65 -4.06 18.07
C ALA A 4 23.37 -3.39 18.58
N ALA A 5 23.36 -2.93 19.82
CA ALA A 5 22.19 -2.31 20.45
C ALA A 5 21.66 -1.08 19.68
N TRP A 6 22.54 -0.33 19.06
CA TRP A 6 22.19 0.84 18.25
C TRP A 6 21.38 0.53 16.99
N ASN A 7 21.36 -0.73 16.53
CA ASN A 7 20.54 -1.17 15.38
C ASN A 7 19.07 -1.42 15.73
N ARG A 8 18.69 -1.19 16.97
CA ARG A 8 17.32 -1.40 17.44
C ARG A 8 16.46 -0.14 17.35
N GLY A 9 16.61 0.63 16.30
CA GLY A 9 15.89 1.90 16.13
C GLY A 9 16.56 3.10 16.81
N LEU A 10 17.77 2.94 17.36
CA LEU A 10 18.53 4.03 17.92
C LEU A 10 19.32 4.79 16.83
N PRO A 11 19.38 6.12 16.89
CA PRO A 11 20.24 6.91 16.03
C PRO A 11 21.71 6.67 16.36
N ARG A 12 22.60 7.21 15.52
CA ARG A 12 24.05 7.06 15.70
C ARG A 12 24.51 7.63 17.04
N GLN A 13 25.29 6.85 17.79
CA GLN A 13 25.77 7.20 19.12
C GLN A 13 26.67 8.44 19.12
N ASP A 14 27.50 8.61 18.10
CA ASP A 14 28.42 9.75 17.99
C ASP A 14 27.67 11.09 17.78
N LYS A 15 26.43 11.04 17.31
CA LYS A 15 25.62 12.24 17.07
C LYS A 15 24.53 12.45 18.13
N ASP A 16 23.95 11.39 18.65
CA ASP A 16 22.74 11.45 19.44
C ASP A 16 22.78 10.56 20.69
N GLY A 17 23.97 10.17 21.12
CA GLY A 17 24.16 9.28 22.28
C GLY A 17 23.57 9.81 23.58
N ALA A 18 23.49 11.14 23.76
CA ALA A 18 22.87 11.75 24.94
C ALA A 18 21.35 11.43 25.06
N ASN A 19 20.67 11.21 23.93
CA ASN A 19 19.24 10.88 23.90
C ASN A 19 18.96 9.36 23.96
N TRP A 20 19.97 8.50 23.86
CA TRP A 20 19.79 7.06 23.88
C TRP A 20 19.02 6.54 25.09
N PRO A 21 19.30 6.97 26.35
CA PRO A 21 18.55 6.48 27.49
C PRO A 21 17.05 6.79 27.42
N LEU A 22 16.68 7.94 26.85
CA LEU A 22 15.29 8.32 26.64
C LEU A 22 14.63 7.44 25.56
N ILE A 23 15.30 7.28 24.42
CA ILE A 23 14.80 6.46 23.31
C ILE A 23 14.67 5.00 23.73
N GLU A 24 15.66 4.45 24.41
CA GLU A 24 15.61 3.09 24.97
C GLU A 24 14.46 2.91 25.95
N SER A 25 14.19 3.90 26.81
CA SER A 25 13.08 3.83 27.75
C SER A 25 11.73 3.73 27.05
N VAL A 26 11.55 4.43 25.92
CA VAL A 26 10.33 4.36 25.09
C VAL A 26 10.22 2.99 24.43
N ILE A 27 11.31 2.50 23.82
CA ILE A 27 11.33 1.19 23.17
C ILE A 27 11.01 0.07 24.15
N LEU A 28 11.63 0.08 25.34
CA LEU A 28 11.39 -0.93 26.39
C LEU A 28 9.99 -0.81 26.98
N GLY A 29 9.50 0.42 27.18
CA GLY A 29 8.16 0.70 27.71
C GLY A 29 7.03 0.29 26.76
N ALA A 30 7.28 0.32 25.46
CA ALA A 30 6.33 -0.14 24.44
C ALA A 30 6.28 -1.69 24.29
N GLY A 31 7.13 -2.41 25.01
CA GLY A 31 7.27 -3.86 24.87
C GLY A 31 7.76 -4.24 23.48
N ASN A 32 7.28 -5.38 22.94
CA ASN A 32 7.69 -5.84 21.63
C ASN A 32 7.16 -5.01 20.45
N LYS A 33 6.22 -4.09 20.69
CA LYS A 33 5.59 -3.29 19.62
C LYS A 33 6.55 -2.30 18.95
N ALA A 34 7.56 -1.82 19.68
CA ALA A 34 8.54 -0.88 19.15
C ALA A 34 9.93 -1.53 18.91
N ASN A 35 10.03 -2.83 18.98
CA ASN A 35 11.29 -3.57 18.83
C ASN A 35 11.16 -4.59 17.69
N PRO A 36 11.30 -4.16 16.42
CA PRO A 36 11.20 -5.06 15.28
C PRO A 36 12.32 -6.10 15.32
N ASP A 37 11.97 -7.34 15.09
CA ASP A 37 12.88 -8.47 14.92
C ASP A 37 13.10 -8.80 13.43
N ARG A 38 13.84 -9.87 13.19
CA ARG A 38 14.13 -10.35 11.84
C ARG A 38 12.86 -10.71 11.07
N ALA A 39 11.87 -11.30 11.72
CA ALA A 39 10.62 -11.71 11.07
C ALA A 39 9.84 -10.50 10.55
N HIS A 40 9.80 -9.40 11.32
CA HIS A 40 9.17 -8.15 10.89
C HIS A 40 9.89 -7.53 9.67
N ILE A 41 11.23 -7.60 9.64
CA ILE A 41 12.03 -7.09 8.53
C ILE A 41 11.77 -7.94 7.27
N GLU A 42 11.81 -9.26 7.38
CA GLU A 42 11.56 -10.17 6.27
C GLU A 42 10.13 -10.05 5.74
N TYR A 43 9.14 -9.92 6.64
CA TYR A 43 7.75 -9.66 6.25
C TYR A 43 7.64 -8.35 5.45
N THR A 44 8.18 -7.25 5.99
CA THR A 44 8.14 -5.93 5.31
C THR A 44 8.80 -6.00 3.93
N LEU A 45 9.96 -6.63 3.83
CA LEU A 45 10.65 -6.84 2.55
C LEU A 45 9.77 -7.61 1.56
N ALA A 46 9.12 -8.67 2.01
CA ALA A 46 8.24 -9.47 1.16
C ALA A 46 7.05 -8.65 0.63
N GLN A 47 6.40 -7.85 1.49
CA GLN A 47 5.26 -7.01 1.08
C GLN A 47 5.69 -5.90 0.12
N VAL A 48 6.79 -5.20 0.41
CA VAL A 48 7.33 -4.17 -0.50
C VAL A 48 7.72 -4.80 -1.85
N SER A 49 8.31 -5.98 -1.84
CA SER A 49 8.66 -6.69 -3.07
C SER A 49 7.44 -7.06 -3.92
N LYS A 50 6.32 -7.46 -3.29
CA LYS A 50 5.05 -7.68 -4.00
C LYS A 50 4.60 -6.41 -4.73
N LEU A 51 4.57 -5.26 -4.03
CA LEU A 51 4.14 -3.99 -4.62
C LEU A 51 5.08 -3.51 -5.73
N LEU A 52 6.38 -3.73 -5.59
CA LEU A 52 7.35 -3.42 -6.65
C LEU A 52 7.16 -4.30 -7.89
N ASN A 53 6.82 -5.57 -7.71
CA ASN A 53 6.49 -6.46 -8.83
C ASN A 53 5.21 -5.98 -9.55
N VAL A 54 4.15 -5.66 -8.81
CA VAL A 54 2.92 -5.09 -9.37
C VAL A 54 3.23 -3.81 -10.18
N ARG A 55 4.04 -2.91 -9.62
CA ARG A 55 4.47 -1.68 -10.31
C ARG A 55 5.31 -1.97 -11.56
N ARG A 56 6.14 -3.02 -11.54
CA ARG A 56 6.92 -3.45 -12.72
C ARG A 56 6.02 -4.03 -13.80
N ASP A 57 5.01 -4.82 -13.39
CA ASP A 57 4.21 -5.65 -14.29
C ASP A 57 3.07 -4.88 -14.96
N SER A 58 2.72 -3.67 -14.48
CA SER A 58 1.76 -2.79 -15.16
C SER A 58 2.35 -1.42 -15.51
N PRO A 59 2.29 -1.01 -16.77
CA PRO A 59 2.61 0.36 -17.20
C PRO A 59 1.71 1.43 -16.57
N LEU A 60 0.47 1.10 -16.21
CA LEU A 60 -0.46 2.03 -15.58
C LEU A 60 0.06 2.60 -14.25
N LEU A 61 0.90 1.86 -13.53
CA LEU A 61 1.56 2.32 -12.30
C LEU A 61 2.87 3.10 -12.56
N ARG A 62 3.17 3.40 -13.83
CA ARG A 62 4.39 4.09 -14.26
C ARG A 62 4.10 5.11 -15.36
N LEU A 63 2.98 5.81 -15.27
CA LEU A 63 2.60 6.86 -16.23
C LEU A 63 3.72 7.89 -16.35
N GLN A 64 4.04 8.28 -17.59
CA GLN A 64 5.22 9.10 -17.88
C GLN A 64 4.89 10.56 -18.21
N THR A 65 3.65 10.84 -18.58
CA THR A 65 3.23 12.18 -18.96
C THR A 65 2.16 12.74 -18.04
N ALA A 66 2.10 14.05 -17.93
CA ALA A 66 1.04 14.73 -17.17
C ALA A 66 -0.34 14.46 -17.78
N ALA A 67 -0.43 14.36 -19.10
CA ALA A 67 -1.67 14.02 -19.80
C ALA A 67 -2.17 12.64 -19.39
N ASP A 68 -1.32 11.60 -19.43
CA ASP A 68 -1.70 10.25 -18.98
C ASP A 68 -2.20 10.24 -17.53
N VAL A 69 -1.53 10.97 -16.64
CA VAL A 69 -1.96 11.07 -15.23
C VAL A 69 -3.33 11.71 -15.13
N GLN A 70 -3.57 12.83 -15.83
CA GLN A 70 -4.84 13.55 -15.80
C GLN A 70 -6.01 12.77 -16.39
N GLU A 71 -5.74 11.96 -17.42
CA GLU A 71 -6.77 11.23 -18.14
C GLU A 71 -7.11 9.87 -17.49
N ARG A 72 -6.13 9.24 -16.82
CA ARG A 72 -6.26 7.87 -16.33
C ARG A 72 -6.45 7.75 -14.82
N LEU A 73 -5.89 8.67 -14.04
CA LEU A 73 -5.94 8.63 -12.58
C LEU A 73 -7.17 9.34 -12.05
N SER A 74 -7.97 8.65 -11.26
CA SER A 74 -9.07 9.22 -10.49
C SER A 74 -9.06 8.75 -9.04
N PHE A 75 -9.16 9.69 -8.10
CA PHE A 75 -9.33 9.37 -6.69
C PHE A 75 -10.80 9.10 -6.40
N MET A 76 -11.08 8.01 -5.68
CA MET A 76 -12.44 7.52 -5.44
C MET A 76 -12.96 7.81 -4.02
N ASN A 77 -12.07 7.88 -3.03
CA ASN A 77 -12.43 8.21 -1.64
C ASN A 77 -12.10 9.67 -1.36
N THR A 78 -13.00 10.59 -1.78
CA THR A 78 -12.79 12.04 -1.69
C THR A 78 -14.05 12.75 -1.22
N GLY A 79 -13.92 14.02 -0.79
CA GLY A 79 -15.05 14.85 -0.37
C GLY A 79 -15.39 14.73 1.12
N PRO A 80 -16.54 15.31 1.53
CA PRO A 80 -16.91 15.35 2.95
C PRO A 80 -17.23 13.99 3.56
N ASP A 81 -17.63 13.03 2.74
CA ASP A 81 -18.01 11.68 3.16
C ASP A 81 -16.86 10.66 3.00
N GLN A 82 -15.64 11.14 2.76
CA GLN A 82 -14.49 10.25 2.63
C GLN A 82 -14.25 9.43 3.90
N ILE A 83 -13.86 8.17 3.73
CA ILE A 83 -13.45 7.29 4.81
C ILE A 83 -12.07 7.76 5.30
N PRO A 84 -11.94 8.20 6.57
CA PRO A 84 -10.65 8.67 7.09
C PRO A 84 -9.60 7.56 7.10
N GLY A 85 -8.35 7.93 6.79
CA GLY A 85 -7.23 6.97 6.77
C GLY A 85 -7.20 6.06 5.54
N VAL A 86 -8.10 6.24 4.58
CA VAL A 86 -8.14 5.44 3.34
C VAL A 86 -7.82 6.29 2.13
N ILE A 87 -6.87 5.84 1.31
CA ILE A 87 -6.62 6.38 -0.02
C ILE A 87 -7.07 5.34 -1.04
N ALA A 88 -7.98 5.71 -1.93
CA ALA A 88 -8.45 4.85 -3.00
C ALA A 88 -8.38 5.58 -4.34
N PHE A 89 -7.80 4.93 -5.34
CA PHE A 89 -7.70 5.50 -6.68
C PHE A 89 -7.81 4.42 -7.76
N ARG A 90 -8.34 4.84 -8.89
CA ARG A 90 -8.44 4.05 -10.12
C ARG A 90 -7.43 4.55 -11.14
N LEU A 91 -6.85 3.63 -11.88
CA LEU A 91 -6.08 3.87 -13.09
C LEU A 91 -6.77 3.16 -14.24
N ALA A 92 -7.44 3.92 -15.09
CA ALA A 92 -8.12 3.39 -16.26
C ALA A 92 -7.13 3.26 -17.43
N ASP A 93 -7.17 2.16 -18.14
CA ASP A 93 -6.48 2.07 -19.42
C ASP A 93 -7.40 2.50 -20.56
N GLY A 94 -6.85 2.72 -21.72
CA GLY A 94 -7.56 3.05 -22.94
C GLY A 94 -7.85 1.81 -23.78
N ASP A 95 -8.86 1.93 -24.64
CA ASP A 95 -9.20 0.93 -25.63
C ASP A 95 -8.40 1.05 -26.96
N GLY A 96 -7.46 1.99 -27.00
CA GLY A 96 -6.65 2.29 -28.18
C GLY A 96 -7.31 3.22 -29.21
N THR A 97 -8.54 3.69 -28.96
CA THR A 97 -9.25 4.62 -29.85
C THR A 97 -9.00 6.08 -29.48
N ALA A 98 -9.60 6.56 -28.39
CA ALA A 98 -9.40 7.94 -27.89
C ALA A 98 -8.23 8.03 -26.93
N LEU A 99 -8.02 7.00 -26.11
CA LEU A 99 -6.92 6.87 -25.15
C LEU A 99 -6.11 5.62 -25.46
N ALA A 100 -4.78 5.74 -25.56
CA ALA A 100 -3.91 4.63 -25.91
C ALA A 100 -4.04 3.49 -24.89
N ASN A 101 -4.07 2.24 -25.37
CA ASN A 101 -3.93 1.07 -24.52
C ASN A 101 -2.46 0.94 -24.13
N LEU A 102 -2.15 1.09 -22.83
CA LEU A 102 -0.80 1.01 -22.28
C LEU A 102 -0.49 -0.35 -21.67
N ASP A 103 -1.49 -0.99 -21.06
CA ASP A 103 -1.34 -2.32 -20.47
C ASP A 103 -2.08 -3.36 -21.31
N PRO A 104 -1.36 -4.22 -22.07
CA PRO A 104 -2.00 -5.19 -22.94
C PRO A 104 -2.74 -6.31 -22.20
N VAL A 105 -2.69 -6.32 -20.87
CA VAL A 105 -3.23 -7.41 -20.04
C VAL A 105 -4.38 -6.93 -19.15
N ARG A 106 -4.40 -5.63 -18.80
CA ARG A 106 -5.35 -5.09 -17.81
C ARG A 106 -5.96 -3.79 -18.29
N ASP A 107 -7.27 -3.72 -18.25
CA ASP A 107 -8.02 -2.53 -18.66
C ASP A 107 -8.14 -1.49 -17.55
N ASP A 108 -8.06 -1.94 -16.30
CA ASP A 108 -8.20 -1.09 -15.11
C ASP A 108 -7.43 -1.64 -13.92
N LEU A 109 -6.90 -0.71 -13.13
CA LEU A 109 -6.44 -1.00 -11.78
C LEU A 109 -7.24 -0.16 -10.77
N PHE A 110 -7.57 -0.78 -9.65
CA PHE A 110 -8.08 -0.09 -8.48
C PHE A 110 -7.18 -0.38 -7.30
N VAL A 111 -6.62 0.67 -6.72
CA VAL A 111 -5.66 0.59 -5.61
C VAL A 111 -6.28 1.20 -4.38
N VAL A 112 -6.22 0.47 -3.28
CA VAL A 112 -6.68 0.94 -1.97
C VAL A 112 -5.54 0.80 -0.96
N ILE A 113 -5.25 1.90 -0.27
CA ILE A 113 -4.33 1.95 0.85
C ILE A 113 -5.18 2.22 2.08
N ASN A 114 -5.32 1.22 2.93
CA ASN A 114 -6.08 1.32 4.17
C ASN A 114 -5.11 1.50 5.35
N GLY A 115 -4.97 2.71 5.84
CA GLY A 115 -4.18 3.07 7.00
C GLY A 115 -4.96 3.02 8.32
N SER A 116 -6.25 2.64 8.31
CA SER A 116 -7.01 2.39 9.53
C SER A 116 -6.68 1.01 10.11
N ASP A 117 -7.08 0.74 11.33
CA ASP A 117 -6.89 -0.55 12.01
C ASP A 117 -8.01 -1.57 11.75
N SER A 118 -9.03 -1.19 10.99
CA SER A 118 -10.20 -2.01 10.68
C SER A 118 -10.35 -2.26 9.18
N THR A 119 -11.02 -3.37 8.83
CA THR A 119 -11.39 -3.64 7.44
C THR A 119 -12.35 -2.57 6.94
N GLN A 120 -12.06 -2.05 5.75
CA GLN A 120 -12.90 -1.07 5.08
C GLN A 120 -13.53 -1.69 3.84
N THR A 121 -14.78 -1.26 3.58
CA THR A 121 -15.53 -1.64 2.38
C THR A 121 -15.70 -0.42 1.49
N LEU A 122 -15.33 -0.55 0.22
CA LEU A 122 -15.47 0.51 -0.78
C LEU A 122 -16.31 -0.01 -1.94
N SER A 123 -17.13 0.88 -2.51
CA SER A 123 -17.86 0.56 -3.74
C SER A 123 -16.91 0.45 -4.92
N ALA A 124 -17.11 -0.55 -5.74
CA ALA A 124 -16.31 -0.78 -6.93
C ALA A 124 -16.53 0.31 -7.98
N PRO A 125 -15.49 0.78 -8.68
CA PRO A 125 -15.63 1.69 -9.82
C PRO A 125 -16.18 1.00 -11.08
N GLY A 126 -16.58 -0.25 -10.98
CA GLY A 126 -17.11 -1.07 -12.05
C GLY A 126 -17.12 -2.56 -11.69
N THR A 127 -17.46 -3.41 -12.62
CA THR A 127 -17.53 -4.87 -12.45
C THR A 127 -16.30 -5.57 -13.02
N GLY A 128 -16.11 -6.85 -12.67
CA GLY A 128 -15.07 -7.70 -13.25
C GLY A 128 -13.68 -7.58 -12.61
N PHE A 129 -13.54 -6.77 -11.56
CA PHE A 129 -12.29 -6.71 -10.82
C PHE A 129 -12.05 -7.97 -9.99
N THR A 130 -10.80 -8.39 -9.94
CA THR A 130 -10.30 -9.45 -9.04
C THR A 130 -9.12 -8.94 -8.24
N VAL A 131 -8.86 -9.55 -7.09
CA VAL A 131 -7.67 -9.22 -6.29
C VAL A 131 -6.43 -9.65 -7.06
N TRP A 132 -5.58 -8.70 -7.41
CA TRP A 132 -4.26 -8.99 -7.99
C TRP A 132 -3.22 -9.24 -6.90
N THR A 133 -3.18 -8.39 -5.88
CA THR A 133 -2.33 -8.58 -4.70
C THR A 133 -2.85 -7.81 -3.50
N ASP A 134 -2.49 -8.27 -2.32
CA ASP A 134 -2.65 -7.53 -1.08
C ASP A 134 -1.45 -7.73 -0.15
N THR A 135 -1.31 -6.86 0.84
CA THR A 135 -0.22 -6.90 1.82
C THR A 135 -0.68 -7.28 3.22
N SER A 136 -1.92 -7.69 3.40
CA SER A 136 -2.45 -8.09 4.70
C SER A 136 -1.80 -9.39 5.21
N PRO A 137 -1.41 -9.46 6.50
CA PRO A 137 -0.85 -10.68 7.06
C PRO A 137 -1.89 -11.74 7.41
N ASP A 138 -3.07 -11.31 7.89
CA ASP A 138 -4.01 -12.19 8.58
C ASP A 138 -5.33 -12.40 7.81
N GLN A 139 -5.65 -11.47 6.92
CA GLN A 139 -6.89 -11.50 6.12
C GLN A 139 -6.54 -11.14 4.68
N SER A 140 -7.24 -11.74 3.74
CA SER A 140 -7.09 -11.35 2.33
C SER A 140 -8.11 -10.28 1.96
N ALA A 141 -7.68 -9.37 1.09
CA ALA A 141 -8.61 -8.49 0.41
C ALA A 141 -9.57 -9.30 -0.47
N ALA A 142 -10.78 -8.80 -0.67
CA ALA A 142 -11.79 -9.45 -1.49
C ALA A 142 -12.48 -8.44 -2.42
N ALA A 143 -12.89 -8.93 -3.59
CA ALA A 143 -13.78 -8.24 -4.52
C ALA A 143 -15.04 -9.09 -4.68
N ASP A 144 -16.17 -8.61 -4.21
CA ASP A 144 -17.44 -9.33 -4.26
C ASP A 144 -18.59 -8.37 -4.57
N ALA A 145 -19.48 -8.79 -5.48
CA ALA A 145 -20.77 -8.16 -5.80
C ALA A 145 -20.73 -6.61 -5.98
N GLY A 146 -19.60 -6.06 -6.41
CA GLY A 146 -19.42 -4.60 -6.59
C GLY A 146 -18.85 -3.87 -5.37
N GLU A 147 -18.33 -4.61 -4.40
CA GLU A 147 -17.65 -4.08 -3.23
C GLU A 147 -16.22 -4.62 -3.12
N PHE A 148 -15.35 -3.82 -2.57
CA PHE A 148 -13.97 -4.18 -2.25
C PHE A 148 -13.77 -4.14 -0.74
N LEU A 149 -13.43 -5.28 -0.16
CA LEU A 149 -13.04 -5.39 1.24
C LEU A 149 -11.51 -5.32 1.33
N VAL A 150 -11.01 -4.36 2.11
CA VAL A 150 -9.57 -4.17 2.31
C VAL A 150 -9.26 -4.17 3.80
N PRO A 151 -8.48 -5.14 4.28
CA PRO A 151 -8.10 -5.25 5.67
C PRO A 151 -7.38 -4.00 6.19
N GLY A 152 -7.41 -3.77 7.50
CA GLY A 152 -6.70 -2.67 8.14
C GLY A 152 -5.19 -2.78 7.96
N LEU A 153 -4.50 -1.63 7.95
CA LEU A 153 -3.04 -1.51 7.81
C LEU A 153 -2.48 -2.27 6.60
N SER A 154 -3.22 -2.24 5.48
CA SER A 154 -2.84 -2.98 4.28
C SER A 154 -3.03 -2.17 2.99
N VAL A 155 -2.42 -2.67 1.93
CA VAL A 155 -2.61 -2.20 0.55
C VAL A 155 -3.19 -3.35 -0.26
N ALA A 156 -4.23 -3.07 -1.03
CA ALA A 156 -4.79 -4.01 -1.99
C ALA A 156 -4.79 -3.40 -3.39
N VAL A 157 -4.47 -4.21 -4.38
CA VAL A 157 -4.55 -3.88 -5.81
C VAL A 157 -5.49 -4.85 -6.46
N PHE A 158 -6.52 -4.32 -7.08
CA PHE A 158 -7.50 -5.04 -7.88
C PHE A 158 -7.28 -4.72 -9.35
N ALA A 159 -7.51 -5.69 -10.21
CA ALA A 159 -7.35 -5.54 -11.65
C ALA A 159 -8.50 -6.20 -12.42
N ARG A 160 -8.79 -5.71 -13.59
CA ARG A 160 -9.66 -6.32 -14.58
C ARG A 160 -9.10 -6.20 -15.98
#